data_5b5ae7aaae9398d341bea937ffec74a4
#
_entry.id   5b5ae7aaae9398d341bea937ffec74a4
#
_cell.length_a   1.000
_cell.length_b   1.000
_cell.length_c   1.000
_cell.angle_alpha   90.00
_cell.angle_beta   90.00
_cell.angle_gamma   90.00
#
_symmetry.space_group_name_H-M   'P 1'
#
loop_
_entity.id
_entity.type
_entity.pdbx_description
1 polymer ?
#
loop_
_entity_poly.entity_id
_entity_poly.type
_entity_poly.pdbx_seq_one_letter_code
_entity_poly.pdbx_strand_id
1 'polypeptide(L)'
;MSDPDIVIVGSGFFGLTIAERCANDLDLKVLVLERRHHLGGNAYSERDPETGVEVHKYGAHLFHTSNERVWEYVNRFTGFTNYVHKVYTNHRGVVYPMPVNLHTINQFFNAAYSPGEARALIAEQAAELGGKEPENFVEKGISLIGRPLYEAFIMHYTAKQWQTDPEQLSASIISRLPVRYNYDNRYFNDTHEGLPVDGYTAWFERMVDHPRIDVRLDTDFFDDDSEFSKASASGQVPIVYTGPVDRYFDYAEGELGWRTIDLEEEVLDIEDFQGTSVMNYPDADVPFTRIHEFRHFHPERNYTKDATVIMREFSRFAEVGDEPYYPINTDADREGLLAYRDLAKAEPNVLFGGRLGTYKYLDMHMAIGSALSMFDNKLKPHFAEGVALESGGVDA
;
A
#
# COMPACT_ATOMS: atom_id res chain seq x y z
N MET A 1 8.24 8.19 -28.55
CA MET A 1 7.26 9.14 -29.12
C MET A 1 7.87 10.52 -29.08
N SER A 2 8.06 11.15 -30.23
CA SER A 2 8.79 12.44 -30.33
C SER A 2 7.90 13.60 -30.02
N ASP A 3 7.35 14.01 -29.16
CA ASP A 3 6.45 15.09 -28.71
C ASP A 3 5.23 14.54 -27.97
N PRO A 4 5.37 14.16 -26.70
CA PRO A 4 4.23 13.82 -25.86
C PRO A 4 3.42 15.09 -25.52
N ASP A 5 2.11 14.93 -25.38
CA ASP A 5 1.23 16.01 -24.87
C ASP A 5 1.30 16.10 -23.34
N ILE A 6 1.68 15.02 -22.66
CA ILE A 6 1.84 14.91 -21.21
C ILE A 6 2.88 13.85 -20.84
N VAL A 7 3.65 14.12 -19.79
CA VAL A 7 4.62 13.18 -19.19
C VAL A 7 4.12 12.71 -17.83
N ILE A 8 4.10 11.39 -17.63
CA ILE A 8 3.76 10.75 -16.35
C ILE A 8 5.04 10.13 -15.79
N VAL A 9 5.44 10.52 -14.60
CA VAL A 9 6.63 10.00 -13.93
C VAL A 9 6.20 9.01 -12.85
N GLY A 10 6.47 7.73 -13.09
CA GLY A 10 6.10 6.59 -12.27
C GLY A 10 4.91 5.81 -12.82
N SER A 11 5.07 4.49 -12.90
CA SER A 11 4.10 3.55 -13.47
C SER A 11 3.29 2.77 -12.42
N GLY A 12 3.14 3.30 -11.20
CA GLY A 12 2.21 2.75 -10.21
C GLY A 12 0.75 3.00 -10.59
N PHE A 13 -0.19 2.49 -9.80
CA PHE A 13 -1.64 2.63 -10.07
C PHE A 13 -2.08 4.06 -10.35
N PHE A 14 -1.55 5.04 -9.62
CA PHE A 14 -1.88 6.44 -9.85
C PHE A 14 -1.45 6.90 -11.24
N GLY A 15 -0.16 6.74 -11.58
CA GLY A 15 0.38 7.18 -12.86
C GLY A 15 -0.26 6.49 -14.06
N LEU A 16 -0.45 5.17 -13.98
CA LEU A 16 -1.09 4.41 -15.07
C LEU A 16 -2.58 4.73 -15.22
N THR A 17 -3.31 5.04 -14.14
CA THR A 17 -4.69 5.52 -14.23
C THR A 17 -4.77 6.86 -14.96
N ILE A 18 -3.87 7.80 -14.65
CA ILE A 18 -3.80 9.08 -15.38
C ILE A 18 -3.46 8.84 -16.86
N ALA A 19 -2.44 8.01 -17.14
CA ALA A 19 -2.01 7.73 -18.51
C ALA A 19 -3.15 7.15 -19.34
N GLU A 20 -3.84 6.16 -18.81
CA GLU A 20 -4.99 5.51 -19.47
C GLU A 20 -6.13 6.51 -19.73
N ARG A 21 -6.49 7.33 -18.73
CA ARG A 21 -7.54 8.34 -18.89
C ARG A 21 -7.19 9.41 -19.91
N CYS A 22 -5.94 9.89 -19.91
CA CYS A 22 -5.48 10.90 -20.86
C CYS A 22 -5.50 10.37 -22.30
N ALA A 23 -5.05 9.13 -22.50
CA ALA A 23 -5.03 8.53 -23.83
C ALA A 23 -6.44 8.19 -24.35
N ASN A 24 -7.30 7.58 -23.52
CA ASN A 24 -8.63 7.12 -23.95
C ASN A 24 -9.68 8.23 -24.03
N ASP A 25 -9.71 9.15 -23.04
CA ASP A 25 -10.77 10.17 -22.99
C ASP A 25 -10.41 11.45 -23.75
N LEU A 26 -9.11 11.79 -23.84
CA LEU A 26 -8.66 13.05 -24.43
C LEU A 26 -7.82 12.86 -25.69
N ASP A 27 -7.58 11.62 -26.13
CA ASP A 27 -6.77 11.26 -27.31
C ASP A 27 -5.34 11.85 -27.26
N LEU A 28 -4.77 12.02 -26.05
CA LEU A 28 -3.44 12.59 -25.84
C LEU A 28 -2.35 11.56 -26.08
N LYS A 29 -1.19 12.03 -26.54
CA LYS A 29 0.06 11.27 -26.56
C LYS A 29 0.69 11.31 -25.17
N VAL A 30 0.74 10.19 -24.51
CA VAL A 30 1.23 10.06 -23.13
C VAL A 30 2.57 9.36 -23.12
N LEU A 31 3.56 9.97 -22.49
CA LEU A 31 4.84 9.34 -22.18
C LEU A 31 4.87 8.96 -20.71
N VAL A 32 5.06 7.68 -20.40
CA VAL A 32 5.24 7.17 -19.03
C VAL A 32 6.71 6.83 -18.84
N LEU A 33 7.33 7.43 -17.83
CA LEU A 33 8.72 7.16 -17.44
C LEU A 33 8.73 6.36 -16.15
N GLU A 34 9.39 5.22 -16.15
CA GLU A 34 9.54 4.35 -14.98
C GLU A 34 11.01 4.00 -14.78
N ARG A 35 11.53 4.25 -13.58
CA ARG A 35 12.94 3.95 -13.26
C ARG A 35 13.25 2.47 -13.10
N ARG A 36 12.24 1.65 -12.79
CA ARG A 36 12.36 0.20 -12.66
C ARG A 36 12.21 -0.48 -14.02
N HIS A 37 12.62 -1.75 -14.09
CA HIS A 37 12.50 -2.60 -15.28
C HIS A 37 11.08 -3.17 -15.48
N HIS A 38 10.10 -2.75 -14.67
CA HIS A 38 8.72 -3.26 -14.70
C HIS A 38 7.69 -2.17 -14.41
N LEU A 39 6.45 -2.41 -14.83
CA LEU A 39 5.28 -1.60 -14.50
C LEU A 39 4.76 -1.89 -13.08
N GLY A 40 3.88 -1.01 -12.58
CA GLY A 40 3.03 -1.27 -11.43
C GLY A 40 3.58 -0.81 -10.08
N GLY A 41 4.80 -0.26 -10.06
CA GLY A 41 5.41 0.18 -8.80
C GLY A 41 5.49 -0.99 -7.79
N ASN A 42 5.07 -0.76 -6.55
CA ASN A 42 5.12 -1.81 -5.53
C ASN A 42 4.05 -2.90 -5.70
N ALA A 43 3.06 -2.73 -6.58
CA ALA A 43 2.07 -3.77 -6.84
C ALA A 43 2.51 -4.78 -7.92
N TYR A 44 3.74 -4.68 -8.39
CA TYR A 44 4.31 -5.64 -9.35
C TYR A 44 4.29 -7.07 -8.80
N SER A 45 3.86 -8.00 -9.64
CA SER A 45 3.90 -9.43 -9.37
C SER A 45 4.47 -10.19 -10.57
N GLU A 46 5.10 -11.31 -10.31
CA GLU A 46 5.59 -12.22 -11.35
C GLU A 46 5.42 -13.68 -10.94
N ARG A 47 5.42 -14.55 -11.92
CA ARG A 47 5.40 -15.98 -11.65
C ARG A 47 6.81 -16.47 -11.41
N ASP A 48 6.99 -17.12 -10.26
CA ASP A 48 8.23 -17.84 -9.99
C ASP A 48 8.48 -18.92 -11.07
N PRO A 49 9.64 -18.94 -11.71
CA PRO A 49 9.90 -19.81 -12.86
C PRO A 49 9.94 -21.31 -12.52
N GLU A 50 10.21 -21.67 -11.27
CA GLU A 50 10.34 -23.08 -10.84
C GLU A 50 9.00 -23.65 -10.39
N THR A 51 8.22 -22.86 -9.65
CA THR A 51 6.96 -23.31 -9.05
C THR A 51 5.72 -22.86 -9.82
N GLY A 52 5.83 -21.83 -10.65
CA GLY A 52 4.72 -21.17 -11.32
C GLY A 52 3.82 -20.36 -10.39
N VAL A 53 4.19 -20.22 -9.12
CA VAL A 53 3.46 -19.45 -8.12
C VAL A 53 3.60 -17.95 -8.42
N GLU A 54 2.49 -17.23 -8.37
CA GLU A 54 2.48 -15.76 -8.51
C GLU A 54 3.02 -15.11 -7.23
N VAL A 55 4.14 -14.41 -7.34
CA VAL A 55 4.83 -13.75 -6.23
C VAL A 55 4.65 -12.24 -6.33
N HIS A 56 4.19 -11.59 -5.27
CA HIS A 56 4.14 -10.13 -5.15
C HIS A 56 5.50 -9.64 -4.64
N LYS A 57 6.31 -9.08 -5.54
CA LYS A 57 7.75 -8.82 -5.26
C LYS A 57 8.04 -7.75 -4.21
N TYR A 58 7.05 -6.92 -3.88
CA TYR A 58 7.16 -5.86 -2.88
C TYR A 58 6.22 -6.07 -1.68
N GLY A 59 5.98 -7.33 -1.31
CA GLY A 59 5.01 -7.72 -0.28
C GLY A 59 3.59 -7.88 -0.83
N ALA A 60 2.73 -8.53 -0.06
CA ALA A 60 1.38 -8.86 -0.51
C ALA A 60 0.53 -7.61 -0.81
N HIS A 61 0.02 -7.54 -2.02
CA HIS A 61 -0.92 -6.53 -2.46
C HIS A 61 -2.29 -7.19 -2.67
N LEU A 62 -3.30 -6.68 -1.98
CA LEU A 62 -4.64 -7.23 -1.90
C LEU A 62 -5.62 -6.15 -2.31
N PHE A 63 -6.34 -6.36 -3.40
CA PHE A 63 -7.28 -5.36 -3.89
C PHE A 63 -8.62 -5.46 -3.13
N HIS A 64 -9.06 -4.34 -2.60
CA HIS A 64 -10.36 -4.20 -1.94
C HIS A 64 -10.90 -2.78 -2.15
N THR A 65 -12.19 -2.61 -2.16
CA THR A 65 -12.82 -1.29 -2.27
C THR A 65 -14.32 -1.35 -1.95
N SER A 66 -14.86 -0.27 -1.41
CA SER A 66 -16.31 0.01 -1.36
C SER A 66 -16.69 1.16 -2.31
N ASN A 67 -15.73 1.66 -3.11
CA ASN A 67 -15.98 2.72 -4.08
C ASN A 67 -16.40 2.08 -5.41
N GLU A 68 -17.68 2.17 -5.76
CA GLU A 68 -18.25 1.59 -6.98
C GLU A 68 -17.58 2.14 -8.25
N ARG A 69 -17.25 3.44 -8.29
CA ARG A 69 -16.56 4.04 -9.44
C ARG A 69 -15.19 3.40 -9.68
N VAL A 70 -14.45 3.16 -8.61
CA VAL A 70 -13.14 2.47 -8.69
C VAL A 70 -13.35 1.03 -9.13
N TRP A 71 -14.35 0.34 -8.56
CA TRP A 71 -14.66 -1.03 -8.92
C TRP A 71 -15.04 -1.18 -10.39
N GLU A 72 -15.92 -0.33 -10.91
CA GLU A 72 -16.28 -0.28 -12.33
C GLU A 72 -15.06 0.00 -13.22
N TYR A 73 -14.19 0.93 -12.80
CA TYR A 73 -13.00 1.30 -13.56
C TYR A 73 -12.03 0.13 -13.68
N VAL A 74 -11.68 -0.53 -12.59
CA VAL A 74 -10.67 -1.62 -12.60
C VAL A 74 -11.15 -2.86 -13.34
N ASN A 75 -12.45 -3.15 -13.31
CA ASN A 75 -13.05 -4.27 -14.05
C ASN A 75 -13.00 -4.10 -15.58
N ARG A 76 -12.56 -2.96 -16.09
CA ARG A 76 -12.28 -2.77 -17.53
C ARG A 76 -11.00 -3.50 -17.95
N PHE A 77 -10.09 -3.75 -17.03
CA PHE A 77 -8.75 -4.28 -17.32
C PHE A 77 -8.54 -5.70 -16.81
N THR A 78 -9.20 -6.09 -15.74
CA THR A 78 -9.04 -7.42 -15.16
C THR A 78 -10.33 -7.89 -14.49
N GLY A 79 -10.55 -9.20 -14.45
CA GLY A 79 -11.49 -9.81 -13.52
C GLY A 79 -10.83 -10.05 -12.17
N PHE A 80 -11.65 -10.24 -11.14
CA PHE A 80 -11.17 -10.55 -9.80
C PHE A 80 -11.62 -11.94 -9.36
N THR A 81 -10.76 -12.61 -8.60
CA THR A 81 -11.07 -13.89 -7.96
C THR A 81 -12.05 -13.67 -6.80
N ASN A 82 -12.60 -14.76 -6.28
CA ASN A 82 -13.40 -14.72 -5.04
C ASN A 82 -12.51 -14.84 -3.77
N TYR A 83 -11.26 -14.42 -3.86
CA TYR A 83 -10.34 -14.47 -2.73
C TYR A 83 -10.82 -13.53 -1.63
N VAL A 84 -10.95 -14.06 -0.42
CA VAL A 84 -11.28 -13.33 0.80
C VAL A 84 -10.07 -13.34 1.71
N HIS A 85 -9.53 -12.15 2.00
CA HIS A 85 -8.31 -12.07 2.80
C HIS A 85 -8.57 -12.41 4.27
N LYS A 86 -7.77 -13.35 4.77
CA LYS A 86 -7.73 -13.77 6.16
C LYS A 86 -6.29 -13.75 6.65
N VAL A 87 -6.10 -13.26 7.86
CA VAL A 87 -4.81 -13.22 8.52
C VAL A 87 -4.87 -14.05 9.78
N TYR A 88 -3.82 -14.79 10.02
CA TYR A 88 -3.61 -15.49 11.29
C TYR A 88 -2.37 -14.95 12.00
N THR A 89 -2.27 -15.20 13.28
CA THR A 89 -1.09 -14.85 14.06
C THR A 89 -0.62 -16.06 14.87
N ASN A 90 0.66 -16.34 14.81
CA ASN A 90 1.30 -17.37 15.62
C ASN A 90 1.92 -16.73 16.86
N HIS A 91 1.29 -16.91 18.01
CA HIS A 91 1.79 -16.47 19.30
C HIS A 91 2.19 -17.68 20.14
N ARG A 92 3.48 -17.81 20.43
CA ARG A 92 4.06 -18.91 21.24
C ARG A 92 3.63 -20.29 20.76
N GLY A 93 3.62 -20.50 19.44
CA GLY A 93 3.25 -21.77 18.82
C GLY A 93 1.76 -22.07 18.75
N VAL A 94 0.90 -21.14 19.15
CA VAL A 94 -0.56 -21.23 18.99
C VAL A 94 -1.03 -20.26 17.93
N VAL A 95 -1.83 -20.74 16.99
CA VAL A 95 -2.34 -19.94 15.87
C VAL A 95 -3.72 -19.37 16.18
N TYR A 96 -3.88 -18.06 16.06
CA TYR A 96 -5.12 -17.35 16.31
C TYR A 96 -5.59 -16.61 15.04
N PRO A 97 -6.91 -16.53 14.78
CA PRO A 97 -7.43 -15.70 13.68
C PRO A 97 -7.32 -14.22 14.02
N MET A 98 -7.03 -13.40 13.00
CA MET A 98 -6.98 -11.95 13.07
C MET A 98 -7.86 -11.32 11.97
N PRO A 99 -8.36 -10.09 12.13
CA PRO A 99 -8.26 -9.23 13.32
C PRO A 99 -8.95 -9.84 14.55
N VAL A 100 -8.64 -9.28 15.73
CA VAL A 100 -9.23 -9.76 17.00
C VAL A 100 -10.74 -9.86 16.89
N ASN A 101 -11.27 -11.06 17.07
CA ASN A 101 -12.68 -11.38 16.96
C ASN A 101 -13.11 -12.32 18.10
N LEU A 102 -14.38 -12.71 18.14
CA LEU A 102 -14.91 -13.57 19.20
C LEU A 102 -14.21 -14.94 19.28
N HIS A 103 -13.75 -15.48 18.14
CA HIS A 103 -12.94 -16.70 18.12
C HIS A 103 -11.58 -16.46 18.80
N THR A 104 -10.88 -15.38 18.42
CA THR A 104 -9.60 -15.00 19.03
C THR A 104 -9.72 -14.86 20.54
N ILE A 105 -10.74 -14.14 21.02
CA ILE A 105 -11.00 -13.91 22.43
C ILE A 105 -11.27 -15.23 23.16
N ASN A 106 -12.18 -16.04 22.66
CA ASN A 106 -12.57 -17.31 23.27
C ASN A 106 -11.40 -18.31 23.32
N GLN A 107 -10.63 -18.39 22.23
CA GLN A 107 -9.47 -19.28 22.17
C GLN A 107 -8.37 -18.83 23.13
N PHE A 108 -8.07 -17.52 23.18
CA PHE A 108 -7.02 -16.97 24.02
C PHE A 108 -7.31 -17.17 25.52
N PHE A 109 -8.55 -16.93 25.95
CA PHE A 109 -8.96 -17.09 27.34
C PHE A 109 -9.45 -18.51 27.67
N ASN A 110 -9.40 -19.45 26.72
CA ASN A 110 -9.94 -20.80 26.86
C ASN A 110 -11.37 -20.82 27.41
N ALA A 111 -12.26 -20.04 26.79
CA ALA A 111 -13.62 -19.78 27.23
C ALA A 111 -14.63 -19.89 26.09
N ALA A 112 -15.91 -19.74 26.40
CA ALA A 112 -17.02 -19.70 25.43
C ALA A 112 -17.90 -18.47 25.71
N TYR A 113 -17.29 -17.30 25.73
CA TYR A 113 -17.99 -16.04 25.95
C TYR A 113 -18.98 -15.75 24.81
N SER A 114 -20.17 -15.32 25.18
CA SER A 114 -21.07 -14.64 24.27
C SER A 114 -20.50 -13.26 23.86
N PRO A 115 -21.02 -12.62 22.80
CA PRO A 115 -20.61 -11.26 22.44
C PRO A 115 -20.71 -10.24 23.60
N GLY A 116 -21.72 -10.36 24.45
CA GLY A 116 -21.92 -9.48 25.63
C GLY A 116 -20.87 -9.71 26.70
N GLU A 117 -20.59 -10.97 27.04
CA GLU A 117 -19.57 -11.35 28.03
C GLU A 117 -18.18 -10.96 27.57
N ALA A 118 -17.84 -11.16 26.29
CA ALA A 118 -16.57 -10.75 25.73
C ALA A 118 -16.39 -9.21 25.79
N ARG A 119 -17.43 -8.43 25.49
CA ARG A 119 -17.40 -6.96 25.64
C ARG A 119 -17.18 -6.56 27.11
N ALA A 120 -17.87 -7.21 28.04
CA ALA A 120 -17.73 -6.94 29.48
C ALA A 120 -16.31 -7.25 29.97
N LEU A 121 -15.73 -8.38 29.55
CA LEU A 121 -14.35 -8.76 29.86
C LEU A 121 -13.35 -7.69 29.38
N ILE A 122 -13.46 -7.26 28.12
CA ILE A 122 -12.56 -6.24 27.56
C ILE A 122 -12.73 -4.91 28.30
N ALA A 123 -13.98 -4.51 28.61
CA ALA A 123 -14.25 -3.29 29.35
C ALA A 123 -13.67 -3.35 30.79
N GLU A 124 -13.76 -4.49 31.45
CA GLU A 124 -13.15 -4.71 32.78
C GLU A 124 -11.62 -4.57 32.69
N GLN A 125 -10.98 -5.19 31.71
CA GLN A 125 -9.54 -5.08 31.52
C GLN A 125 -9.10 -3.65 31.17
N ALA A 126 -9.87 -2.94 30.36
CA ALA A 126 -9.60 -1.54 29.99
C ALA A 126 -9.86 -0.55 31.16
N ALA A 127 -10.54 -0.96 32.23
CA ALA A 127 -10.83 -0.10 33.39
C ALA A 127 -9.55 0.36 34.12
N GLU A 128 -8.42 -0.30 33.91
CA GLU A 128 -7.11 0.15 34.42
C GLU A 128 -6.72 1.55 33.93
N LEU A 129 -7.24 1.98 32.76
CA LEU A 129 -7.00 3.32 32.21
C LEU A 129 -7.77 4.44 32.97
N GLY A 130 -8.61 4.07 33.94
CA GLY A 130 -9.34 5.02 34.77
C GLY A 130 -10.36 5.88 34.03
N GLY A 131 -10.82 5.45 32.85
CA GLY A 131 -11.79 6.18 32.04
C GLY A 131 -11.25 7.43 31.32
N LYS A 132 -9.92 7.59 31.26
CA LYS A 132 -9.29 8.67 30.48
C LYS A 132 -9.33 8.39 29.00
N GLU A 133 -9.35 9.45 28.20
CA GLU A 133 -9.10 9.33 26.76
C GLU A 133 -7.66 8.85 26.54
N PRO A 134 -7.46 7.82 25.68
CA PRO A 134 -6.13 7.30 25.37
C PRO A 134 -5.24 8.35 24.69
N GLU A 135 -4.05 8.57 25.23
CA GLU A 135 -3.10 9.57 24.74
C GLU A 135 -2.12 9.00 23.72
N ASN A 136 -1.82 7.70 23.81
CA ASN A 136 -0.85 7.03 22.93
C ASN A 136 -1.39 5.69 22.39
N PHE A 137 -0.57 5.05 21.57
CA PHE A 137 -0.89 3.76 20.94
C PHE A 137 -1.20 2.66 21.96
N VAL A 138 -0.41 2.57 23.06
CA VAL A 138 -0.55 1.54 24.08
C VAL A 138 -1.91 1.65 24.78
N GLU A 139 -2.22 2.84 25.28
CA GLU A 139 -3.48 3.10 25.95
C GLU A 139 -4.68 2.87 25.03
N LYS A 140 -4.57 3.30 23.76
CA LYS A 140 -5.61 3.05 22.77
C LYS A 140 -5.79 1.56 22.49
N GLY A 141 -4.70 0.82 22.34
CA GLY A 141 -4.75 -0.64 22.16
C GLY A 141 -5.42 -1.35 23.33
N ILE A 142 -5.03 -1.03 24.56
CA ILE A 142 -5.64 -1.58 25.76
C ILE A 142 -7.13 -1.23 25.85
N SER A 143 -7.51 0.00 25.50
CA SER A 143 -8.91 0.41 25.46
C SER A 143 -9.78 -0.40 24.50
N LEU A 144 -9.18 -0.89 23.40
CA LEU A 144 -9.89 -1.62 22.36
C LEU A 144 -10.02 -3.12 22.62
N ILE A 145 -8.96 -3.76 23.17
CA ILE A 145 -8.88 -5.22 23.25
C ILE A 145 -8.46 -5.75 24.63
N GLY A 146 -8.22 -4.87 25.60
CA GLY A 146 -7.68 -5.23 26.92
C GLY A 146 -6.17 -5.52 26.87
N ARG A 147 -5.50 -5.38 28.01
CA ARG A 147 -4.04 -5.56 28.13
C ARG A 147 -3.55 -6.94 27.68
N PRO A 148 -4.16 -8.07 28.08
CA PRO A 148 -3.64 -9.39 27.72
C PRO A 148 -3.58 -9.63 26.21
N LEU A 149 -4.62 -9.27 25.45
CA LEU A 149 -4.63 -9.41 24.00
C LEU A 149 -3.71 -8.38 23.33
N TYR A 150 -3.63 -7.17 23.87
CA TYR A 150 -2.70 -6.15 23.39
C TYR A 150 -1.25 -6.62 23.49
N GLU A 151 -0.82 -7.11 24.63
CA GLU A 151 0.54 -7.60 24.87
C GLU A 151 0.85 -8.85 24.02
N ALA A 152 -0.12 -9.75 23.86
CA ALA A 152 0.07 -10.97 23.08
C ALA A 152 0.19 -10.72 21.57
N PHE A 153 -0.60 -9.82 21.01
CA PHE A 153 -0.74 -9.76 19.55
C PHE A 153 -0.30 -8.44 18.91
N ILE A 154 -0.26 -7.34 19.68
CA ILE A 154 -0.08 -6.00 19.12
C ILE A 154 1.25 -5.37 19.53
N MET A 155 1.60 -5.40 20.81
CA MET A 155 2.73 -4.65 21.37
C MET A 155 4.04 -4.89 20.62
N HIS A 156 4.54 -6.11 20.62
CA HIS A 156 5.83 -6.43 19.99
C HIS A 156 5.74 -6.47 18.46
N TYR A 157 4.59 -6.85 17.91
CA TYR A 157 4.36 -6.75 16.46
C TYR A 157 4.53 -5.31 15.99
N THR A 158 3.90 -4.37 16.69
CA THR A 158 3.99 -2.93 16.39
C THR A 158 5.41 -2.40 16.60
N ALA A 159 6.06 -2.77 17.70
CA ALA A 159 7.44 -2.39 17.95
C ALA A 159 8.38 -2.83 16.81
N LYS A 160 8.24 -4.05 16.30
CA LYS A 160 8.97 -4.55 15.12
C LYS A 160 8.60 -3.79 13.85
N GLN A 161 7.31 -3.61 13.61
CA GLN A 161 6.83 -2.96 12.40
C GLN A 161 7.23 -1.48 12.35
N TRP A 162 7.22 -0.77 13.48
CA TRP A 162 7.54 0.66 13.55
C TRP A 162 8.97 0.94 13.99
N GLN A 163 9.72 -0.06 14.46
CA GLN A 163 11.07 0.12 15.02
C GLN A 163 11.11 1.26 16.07
N THR A 164 10.02 1.40 16.81
CA THR A 164 9.76 2.49 17.74
C THR A 164 8.99 1.91 18.90
N ASP A 165 9.26 2.40 20.11
CA ASP A 165 8.48 2.03 21.29
C ASP A 165 7.00 2.41 21.07
N PRO A 166 6.05 1.47 21.22
CA PRO A 166 4.64 1.76 21.06
C PRO A 166 4.10 2.91 21.94
N GLU A 167 4.72 3.19 23.10
CA GLU A 167 4.36 4.33 23.94
C GLU A 167 4.61 5.68 23.26
N GLN A 168 5.54 5.74 22.30
CA GLN A 168 5.87 6.94 21.53
C GLN A 168 5.01 7.11 20.28
N LEU A 169 4.19 6.11 19.96
CA LEU A 169 3.35 6.14 18.77
C LEU A 169 2.00 6.81 19.08
N SER A 170 1.45 7.52 18.09
CA SER A 170 0.14 8.15 18.18
C SER A 170 -0.98 7.13 18.31
N ALA A 171 -1.97 7.41 19.15
CA ALA A 171 -3.21 6.64 19.27
C ALA A 171 -3.96 6.48 17.93
N SER A 172 -3.77 7.41 16.99
CA SER A 172 -4.41 7.37 15.67
C SER A 172 -3.98 6.16 14.82
N ILE A 173 -2.78 5.65 15.01
CA ILE A 173 -2.23 4.51 14.26
C ILE A 173 -3.07 3.24 14.49
N ILE A 174 -3.45 2.97 15.75
CA ILE A 174 -4.24 1.79 16.11
C ILE A 174 -5.76 2.02 16.03
N SER A 175 -6.21 3.25 15.85
CA SER A 175 -7.64 3.59 15.85
C SER A 175 -8.43 2.81 14.76
N ARG A 176 -7.76 2.35 13.73
CA ARG A 176 -8.33 1.57 12.63
C ARG A 176 -8.36 0.06 12.88
N LEU A 177 -7.81 -0.42 14.02
CA LEU A 177 -7.81 -1.85 14.31
C LEU A 177 -9.25 -2.34 14.46
N PRO A 178 -9.74 -3.21 13.57
CA PRO A 178 -11.08 -3.75 13.70
C PRO A 178 -11.13 -4.75 14.86
N VAL A 179 -12.09 -4.57 15.75
CA VAL A 179 -12.39 -5.53 16.82
C VAL A 179 -13.81 -6.02 16.62
N ARG A 180 -13.97 -7.34 16.51
CA ARG A 180 -15.26 -7.93 16.18
C ARG A 180 -15.74 -8.86 17.28
N TYR A 181 -16.97 -8.65 17.73
CA TYR A 181 -17.63 -9.52 18.71
C TYR A 181 -18.55 -10.53 18.06
N ASN A 182 -18.09 -11.09 16.93
CA ASN A 182 -18.66 -12.19 16.18
C ASN A 182 -17.54 -13.07 15.64
N TYR A 183 -17.84 -14.09 14.84
CA TYR A 183 -16.87 -15.03 14.27
C TYR A 183 -16.40 -14.64 12.85
N ASP A 184 -16.67 -13.41 12.41
CA ASP A 184 -16.17 -12.93 11.12
C ASP A 184 -14.68 -12.64 11.21
N ASN A 185 -13.88 -13.38 10.43
CA ASN A 185 -12.42 -13.27 10.35
C ASN A 185 -11.92 -12.69 9.02
N ARG A 186 -12.81 -12.08 8.22
CA ARG A 186 -12.39 -11.32 7.03
C ARG A 186 -11.50 -10.15 7.47
N TYR A 187 -10.41 -9.92 6.74
CA TYR A 187 -9.53 -8.80 7.10
C TYR A 187 -10.17 -7.45 6.75
N PHE A 188 -10.71 -7.32 5.54
CA PHE A 188 -11.37 -6.11 5.08
C PHE A 188 -12.88 -6.10 5.38
N ASN A 189 -13.45 -4.90 5.44
CA ASN A 189 -14.90 -4.68 5.57
C ASN A 189 -15.51 -4.17 4.26
N ASP A 190 -14.71 -4.07 3.20
CA ASP A 190 -15.14 -3.53 1.92
C ASP A 190 -16.15 -4.43 1.20
N THR A 191 -16.94 -3.81 0.32
CA THR A 191 -17.97 -4.49 -0.48
C THR A 191 -17.32 -5.44 -1.48
N HIS A 192 -16.22 -5.04 -2.07
CA HIS A 192 -15.47 -5.76 -3.08
C HIS A 192 -14.07 -6.07 -2.57
N GLU A 193 -13.63 -7.30 -2.72
CA GLU A 193 -12.26 -7.73 -2.52
C GLU A 193 -11.93 -8.90 -3.43
N GLY A 194 -10.67 -9.05 -3.80
CA GLY A 194 -10.19 -10.14 -4.64
C GLY A 194 -8.79 -9.89 -5.17
N LEU A 195 -8.28 -10.84 -5.92
CA LEU A 195 -7.01 -10.70 -6.63
C LEU A 195 -7.26 -10.70 -8.13
N PRO A 196 -6.46 -9.98 -8.92
CA PRO A 196 -6.58 -10.00 -10.37
C PRO A 196 -6.35 -11.43 -10.89
N VAL A 197 -7.28 -11.92 -11.72
CA VAL A 197 -7.28 -13.33 -12.19
C VAL A 197 -5.95 -13.71 -12.85
N ASP A 198 -5.38 -12.79 -13.64
CA ASP A 198 -4.14 -13.02 -14.38
C ASP A 198 -2.89 -12.47 -13.67
N GLY A 199 -3.02 -11.93 -12.45
CA GLY A 199 -1.97 -11.24 -11.72
C GLY A 199 -1.93 -9.74 -12.00
N TYR A 200 -1.14 -9.02 -11.19
CA TYR A 200 -1.06 -7.56 -11.27
C TYR A 200 -0.35 -7.07 -12.54
N THR A 201 0.71 -7.73 -12.94
CA THR A 201 1.48 -7.33 -14.12
C THR A 201 0.63 -7.35 -15.39
N ALA A 202 -0.16 -8.40 -15.60
CA ALA A 202 -1.08 -8.46 -16.74
C ALA A 202 -2.16 -7.36 -16.70
N TRP A 203 -2.58 -6.93 -15.51
CA TRP A 203 -3.48 -5.78 -15.36
C TRP A 203 -2.80 -4.48 -15.82
N PHE A 204 -1.56 -4.22 -15.39
CA PHE A 204 -0.83 -3.03 -15.81
C PHE A 204 -0.54 -3.00 -17.29
N GLU A 205 -0.16 -4.14 -17.88
CA GLU A 205 0.04 -4.28 -19.34
C GLU A 205 -1.22 -3.88 -20.11
N ARG A 206 -2.41 -4.31 -19.65
CA ARG A 206 -3.68 -3.93 -20.28
C ARG A 206 -4.03 -2.44 -20.12
N MET A 207 -3.58 -1.80 -19.05
CA MET A 207 -3.79 -0.35 -18.86
C MET A 207 -2.98 0.48 -19.85
N VAL A 208 -1.81 0.00 -20.24
CA VAL A 208 -0.92 0.70 -21.18
C VAL A 208 -1.03 0.21 -22.63
N ASP A 209 -1.84 -0.80 -22.89
CA ASP A 209 -2.08 -1.32 -24.25
C ASP A 209 -2.93 -0.33 -25.07
N HIS A 210 -2.31 0.78 -25.43
CA HIS A 210 -2.92 1.85 -26.21
C HIS A 210 -1.89 2.52 -27.12
N PRO A 211 -2.21 2.79 -28.41
CA PRO A 211 -1.25 3.33 -29.39
C PRO A 211 -0.71 4.72 -29.06
N ARG A 212 -1.35 5.42 -28.14
CA ARG A 212 -0.92 6.75 -27.68
C ARG A 212 -0.19 6.74 -26.35
N ILE A 213 0.04 5.58 -25.76
CA ILE A 213 0.84 5.44 -24.53
C ILE A 213 2.20 4.85 -24.92
N ASP A 214 3.26 5.61 -24.66
CA ASP A 214 4.65 5.17 -24.79
C ASP A 214 5.21 4.98 -23.37
N VAL A 215 5.67 3.78 -23.06
CA VAL A 215 6.25 3.47 -21.75
C VAL A 215 7.75 3.26 -21.91
N ARG A 216 8.53 3.96 -21.10
CA ARG A 216 9.97 3.77 -21.01
C ARG A 216 10.33 3.29 -19.61
N LEU A 217 10.67 2.03 -19.53
CA LEU A 217 11.23 1.39 -18.35
C LEU A 217 12.72 1.73 -18.23
N ASP A 218 13.33 1.43 -17.10
CA ASP A 218 14.75 1.69 -16.81
C ASP A 218 15.16 3.14 -17.11
N THR A 219 14.22 4.08 -16.92
CA THR A 219 14.40 5.50 -17.24
C THR A 219 14.16 6.36 -16.00
N ASP A 220 15.21 6.91 -15.44
CA ASP A 220 15.12 7.85 -14.31
C ASP A 220 14.85 9.28 -14.83
N PHE A 221 13.78 9.90 -14.31
CA PHE A 221 13.39 11.26 -14.67
C PHE A 221 14.45 12.32 -14.26
N PHE A 222 15.33 11.99 -13.33
CA PHE A 222 16.41 12.88 -12.87
C PHE A 222 17.76 12.59 -13.56
N ASP A 223 17.80 11.70 -14.53
CA ASP A 223 18.98 11.50 -15.36
C ASP A 223 19.00 12.56 -16.47
N ASP A 224 19.91 13.53 -16.34
CA ASP A 224 20.04 14.64 -17.29
C ASP A 224 20.47 14.20 -18.70
N ASP A 225 21.03 13.02 -18.87
CA ASP A 225 21.36 12.43 -20.16
C ASP A 225 20.10 11.82 -20.86
N SER A 226 18.98 11.71 -20.15
CA SER A 226 17.72 11.24 -20.72
C SER A 226 17.06 12.30 -21.61
N GLU A 227 16.49 11.86 -22.73
CA GLU A 227 15.74 12.73 -23.66
C GLU A 227 14.59 13.49 -22.95
N PHE A 228 13.99 12.86 -21.93
CA PHE A 228 12.90 13.44 -21.12
C PHE A 228 13.28 13.40 -19.65
N SER A 229 14.20 14.26 -19.26
CA SER A 229 14.56 14.48 -17.85
C SER A 229 13.77 15.65 -17.26
N LYS A 230 13.88 15.85 -15.95
CA LYS A 230 13.33 17.02 -15.27
C LYS A 230 13.82 18.31 -15.93
N ALA A 231 15.10 18.37 -16.29
CA ALA A 231 15.71 19.55 -16.92
C ALA A 231 15.14 19.82 -18.32
N SER A 232 14.87 18.78 -19.12
CA SER A 232 14.39 18.93 -20.49
C SER A 232 12.87 19.09 -20.58
N ALA A 233 12.09 18.48 -19.70
CA ALA A 233 10.63 18.48 -19.75
C ALA A 233 9.98 19.64 -18.97
N SER A 234 10.64 20.18 -17.96
CA SER A 234 10.10 21.26 -17.12
C SER A 234 9.66 22.47 -17.92
N GLY A 235 8.40 22.88 -17.73
CA GLY A 235 7.82 24.05 -18.38
C GLY A 235 7.46 23.88 -19.86
N GLN A 236 7.77 22.74 -20.48
CA GLN A 236 7.45 22.49 -21.90
C GLN A 236 6.14 21.74 -22.08
N VAL A 237 5.92 20.70 -21.29
CA VAL A 237 4.71 19.88 -21.29
C VAL A 237 4.19 19.70 -19.88
N PRO A 238 2.89 19.45 -19.68
CA PRO A 238 2.35 19.04 -18.38
C PRO A 238 3.01 17.77 -17.88
N ILE A 239 3.32 17.75 -16.57
CA ILE A 239 3.95 16.62 -15.90
C ILE A 239 3.05 16.16 -14.75
N VAL A 240 2.83 14.86 -14.62
CA VAL A 240 2.27 14.25 -13.40
C VAL A 240 3.39 13.45 -12.74
N TYR A 241 3.87 13.93 -11.61
CA TYR A 241 4.96 13.33 -10.86
C TYR A 241 4.42 12.49 -9.69
N THR A 242 4.80 11.21 -9.63
CA THR A 242 4.33 10.27 -8.61
C THR A 242 5.45 9.71 -7.72
N GLY A 243 6.69 10.15 -7.93
CA GLY A 243 7.83 9.81 -7.08
C GLY A 243 7.85 10.59 -5.76
N PRO A 244 8.86 10.37 -4.88
CA PRO A 244 8.99 11.10 -3.63
C PRO A 244 9.08 12.62 -3.86
N VAL A 245 8.23 13.38 -3.15
CA VAL A 245 8.13 14.84 -3.36
C VAL A 245 9.41 15.58 -2.98
N ASP A 246 10.08 15.15 -1.93
CA ASP A 246 11.38 15.69 -1.48
C ASP A 246 12.48 15.49 -2.53
N ARG A 247 12.51 14.32 -3.18
CA ARG A 247 13.44 14.05 -4.28
C ARG A 247 13.21 15.00 -5.47
N TYR A 248 11.97 15.36 -5.77
CA TYR A 248 11.68 16.30 -6.86
C TYR A 248 12.36 17.65 -6.64
N PHE A 249 12.46 18.08 -5.41
CA PHE A 249 13.10 19.36 -5.01
C PHE A 249 14.54 19.18 -4.51
N ASP A 250 15.21 18.09 -4.90
CA ASP A 250 16.62 17.83 -4.53
C ASP A 250 16.86 17.91 -3.02
N TYR A 251 15.85 17.49 -2.24
CA TYR A 251 15.85 17.49 -0.76
C TYR A 251 16.10 18.87 -0.12
N ALA A 252 15.71 19.95 -0.79
CA ALA A 252 15.97 21.33 -0.36
C ALA A 252 15.45 21.67 1.05
N GLU A 253 14.38 21.02 1.49
CA GLU A 253 13.79 21.17 2.84
C GLU A 253 14.05 19.96 3.74
N GLY A 254 15.07 19.15 3.39
CA GLY A 254 15.43 17.91 4.08
C GLY A 254 14.67 16.68 3.59
N GLU A 255 15.14 15.49 3.96
CA GLU A 255 14.51 14.22 3.62
C GLU A 255 13.27 14.00 4.47
N LEU A 256 12.18 13.56 3.85
CA LEU A 256 11.00 13.09 4.55
C LEU A 256 11.19 11.66 5.03
N GLY A 257 10.78 11.37 6.25
CA GLY A 257 10.97 10.07 6.88
C GLY A 257 10.10 8.96 6.28
N TRP A 258 10.74 7.90 5.82
CA TRP A 258 10.06 6.72 5.31
C TRP A 258 10.46 5.46 6.08
N ARG A 259 9.55 4.53 6.11
CA ARG A 259 9.84 3.15 6.46
C ARG A 259 10.02 2.34 5.19
N THR A 260 10.94 1.40 5.25
CA THR A 260 11.13 0.38 4.24
C THR A 260 10.91 -1.02 4.82
N ILE A 261 10.82 -2.00 3.97
CA ILE A 261 10.75 -3.41 4.33
C ILE A 261 11.77 -4.21 3.53
N ASP A 262 12.50 -5.07 4.22
CA ASP A 262 13.32 -6.09 3.59
C ASP A 262 12.47 -7.35 3.43
N LEU A 263 12.53 -7.94 2.25
CA LEU A 263 11.73 -9.09 1.86
C LEU A 263 12.66 -10.24 1.51
N GLU A 264 12.58 -11.32 2.29
CA GLU A 264 13.34 -12.54 2.04
C GLU A 264 12.43 -13.58 1.39
N GLU A 265 12.58 -13.75 0.08
CA GLU A 265 11.89 -14.76 -0.71
C GLU A 265 12.64 -16.08 -0.65
N GLU A 266 11.91 -17.18 -0.47
CA GLU A 266 12.48 -18.54 -0.38
C GLU A 266 11.54 -19.54 -1.04
N VAL A 267 12.11 -20.39 -1.92
CA VAL A 267 11.44 -21.58 -2.45
C VAL A 267 11.72 -22.75 -1.52
N LEU A 268 10.68 -23.41 -1.05
CA LEU A 268 10.76 -24.56 -0.15
C LEU A 268 10.30 -25.83 -0.87
N ASP A 269 11.05 -26.94 -0.70
CA ASP A 269 10.75 -28.26 -1.25
C ASP A 269 9.62 -28.97 -0.47
N ILE A 270 8.50 -28.30 -0.28
CA ILE A 270 7.30 -28.81 0.38
C ILE A 270 6.04 -28.27 -0.30
N GLU A 271 4.94 -29.02 -0.23
CA GLU A 271 3.69 -28.60 -0.87
C GLU A 271 3.10 -27.34 -0.22
N ASP A 272 3.12 -27.24 1.10
CA ASP A 272 2.46 -26.20 1.88
C ASP A 272 3.25 -25.94 3.17
N PHE A 273 3.57 -24.68 3.46
CA PHE A 273 4.38 -24.30 4.61
C PHE A 273 3.53 -23.95 5.84
N GLN A 274 2.48 -23.15 5.66
CA GLN A 274 1.73 -22.58 6.79
C GLN A 274 0.20 -22.69 6.67
N GLY A 275 -0.32 -23.22 5.56
CA GLY A 275 -1.76 -23.46 5.36
C GLY A 275 -2.60 -22.20 5.18
N THR A 276 -1.97 -21.05 4.96
CA THR A 276 -2.64 -19.76 4.78
C THR A 276 -1.74 -18.78 4.03
N SER A 277 -2.36 -17.77 3.41
CA SER A 277 -1.61 -16.75 2.67
C SER A 277 -0.75 -15.84 3.54
N VAL A 278 -1.19 -15.50 4.76
CA VAL A 278 -0.47 -14.59 5.66
C VAL A 278 -0.53 -15.08 7.10
N MET A 279 0.63 -15.21 7.70
CA MET A 279 0.83 -15.51 9.12
C MET A 279 1.66 -14.39 9.76
N ASN A 280 1.10 -13.73 10.77
CA ASN A 280 1.82 -12.74 11.58
C ASN A 280 2.57 -13.43 12.73
N TYR A 281 3.67 -12.83 13.15
CA TYR A 281 4.51 -13.29 14.25
C TYR A 281 4.70 -12.12 15.24
N PRO A 282 3.88 -12.06 16.31
CA PRO A 282 3.93 -10.95 17.27
C PRO A 282 5.05 -11.07 18.29
N ASP A 283 5.63 -12.25 18.50
CA ASP A 283 6.59 -12.50 19.59
C ASP A 283 7.90 -11.72 19.37
N ALA A 284 8.50 -11.23 20.46
CA ALA A 284 9.70 -10.39 20.42
C ALA A 284 10.95 -11.12 19.95
N ASP A 285 11.02 -12.46 20.18
CA ASP A 285 12.13 -13.31 19.78
C ASP A 285 12.08 -13.75 18.30
N VAL A 286 10.99 -13.46 17.59
CA VAL A 286 10.87 -13.67 16.14
C VAL A 286 11.21 -12.36 15.42
N PRO A 287 12.25 -12.34 14.56
CA PRO A 287 12.76 -11.08 14.01
C PRO A 287 11.88 -10.47 12.90
N PHE A 288 11.14 -11.29 12.17
CA PHE A 288 10.23 -10.83 11.11
C PHE A 288 8.82 -10.54 11.64
N THR A 289 8.06 -9.73 10.92
CA THR A 289 6.68 -9.38 11.27
C THR A 289 5.67 -10.39 10.77
N ARG A 290 5.90 -10.95 9.57
CA ARG A 290 4.97 -11.89 8.94
C ARG A 290 5.66 -12.76 7.90
N ILE A 291 4.98 -13.85 7.55
CA ILE A 291 5.32 -14.68 6.40
C ILE A 291 4.14 -14.67 5.43
N HIS A 292 4.44 -14.43 4.17
CA HIS A 292 3.50 -14.65 3.06
C HIS A 292 3.79 -16.01 2.44
N GLU A 293 2.76 -16.80 2.16
CA GLU A 293 2.85 -17.99 1.33
C GLU A 293 1.97 -17.81 0.11
N PHE A 294 2.60 -17.59 -1.04
CA PHE A 294 1.93 -17.03 -2.21
C PHE A 294 0.96 -17.99 -2.90
N ARG A 295 1.13 -19.30 -2.80
CA ARG A 295 0.20 -20.26 -3.39
C ARG A 295 -1.25 -20.11 -2.89
N HIS A 296 -1.43 -19.63 -1.66
CA HIS A 296 -2.74 -19.44 -1.05
C HIS A 296 -3.47 -18.17 -1.50
N PHE A 297 -2.81 -17.28 -2.24
CA PHE A 297 -3.49 -16.12 -2.84
C PHE A 297 -4.32 -16.52 -4.07
N HIS A 298 -3.88 -17.55 -4.80
CA HIS A 298 -4.58 -18.08 -5.97
C HIS A 298 -4.84 -19.59 -5.81
N PRO A 299 -5.68 -20.00 -4.84
CA PRO A 299 -5.93 -21.42 -4.57
C PRO A 299 -6.67 -22.14 -5.71
N GLU A 300 -7.24 -21.38 -6.66
CA GLU A 300 -7.88 -21.91 -7.86
C GLU A 300 -6.87 -22.37 -8.93
N ARG A 301 -5.60 -22.00 -8.79
CA ARG A 301 -4.54 -22.39 -9.74
C ARG A 301 -3.92 -23.74 -9.35
N ASN A 302 -3.56 -24.52 -10.35
CA ASN A 302 -2.87 -25.80 -10.14
C ASN A 302 -1.37 -25.56 -10.03
N TYR A 303 -0.86 -25.41 -8.82
CA TYR A 303 0.56 -25.33 -8.55
C TYR A 303 1.19 -26.71 -8.34
N THR A 304 2.53 -26.81 -8.47
CA THR A 304 3.26 -28.02 -8.10
C THR A 304 2.99 -28.42 -6.65
N LYS A 305 3.06 -29.70 -6.36
CA LYS A 305 2.96 -30.24 -5.01
C LYS A 305 4.30 -30.43 -4.32
N ASP A 306 5.38 -30.21 -5.05
CA ASP A 306 6.72 -30.48 -4.58
C ASP A 306 7.39 -29.25 -3.97
N ALA A 307 6.87 -28.05 -4.25
CA ALA A 307 7.46 -26.81 -3.77
C ALA A 307 6.42 -25.71 -3.54
N THR A 308 6.73 -24.76 -2.65
CA THR A 308 5.99 -23.54 -2.39
C THR A 308 6.93 -22.34 -2.29
N VAL A 309 6.39 -21.12 -2.44
CA VAL A 309 7.15 -19.87 -2.29
C VAL A 309 6.65 -19.13 -1.07
N ILE A 310 7.57 -18.83 -0.17
CA ILE A 310 7.29 -17.97 0.99
C ILE A 310 8.11 -16.68 0.92
N MET A 311 7.69 -15.68 1.68
CA MET A 311 8.40 -14.42 1.83
C MET A 311 8.30 -13.94 3.27
N ARG A 312 9.44 -13.73 3.93
CA ARG A 312 9.52 -13.12 5.27
C ARG A 312 9.66 -11.63 5.15
N GLU A 313 8.93 -10.89 5.97
CA GLU A 313 8.89 -9.43 5.97
C GLU A 313 9.57 -8.87 7.22
N PHE A 314 10.61 -8.05 7.02
CA PHE A 314 11.34 -7.33 8.06
C PHE A 314 11.13 -5.84 7.86
N SER A 315 10.78 -5.14 8.91
CA SER A 315 10.57 -3.70 8.86
C SER A 315 11.77 -2.95 9.42
N ARG A 316 12.19 -1.86 8.76
CA ARG A 316 13.21 -0.94 9.26
C ARG A 316 12.96 0.50 8.79
N PHE A 317 13.70 1.45 9.33
CA PHE A 317 13.74 2.79 8.77
C PHE A 317 14.44 2.77 7.40
N ALA A 318 13.94 3.59 6.46
CA ALA A 318 14.58 3.73 5.17
C ALA A 318 15.88 4.54 5.31
N GLU A 319 16.90 4.10 4.59
CA GLU A 319 18.14 4.81 4.38
C GLU A 319 18.17 5.41 2.97
N VAL A 320 19.17 6.25 2.69
CA VAL A 320 19.33 6.85 1.36
C VAL A 320 19.46 5.76 0.29
N GLY A 321 18.58 5.81 -0.69
CA GLY A 321 18.53 4.81 -1.79
C GLY A 321 17.58 3.65 -1.59
N ASP A 322 16.99 3.51 -0.40
CA ASP A 322 15.94 2.52 -0.17
C ASP A 322 14.62 2.88 -0.85
N GLU A 323 13.83 1.85 -1.12
CA GLU A 323 12.45 2.04 -1.59
C GLU A 323 11.56 2.55 -0.45
N PRO A 324 10.86 3.67 -0.63
CA PRO A 324 9.94 4.19 0.38
C PRO A 324 8.62 3.41 0.39
N TYR A 325 8.26 2.84 1.54
CA TYR A 325 7.01 2.09 1.71
C TYR A 325 5.94 2.88 2.46
N TYR A 326 6.24 3.33 3.67
CA TYR A 326 5.27 3.99 4.54
C TYR A 326 5.81 5.31 5.10
N PRO A 327 5.05 6.41 5.01
CA PRO A 327 5.46 7.68 5.61
C PRO A 327 5.45 7.57 7.14
N ILE A 328 6.48 8.09 7.80
CA ILE A 328 6.60 8.06 9.26
C ILE A 328 5.69 9.11 9.90
N ASN A 329 5.55 10.28 9.26
CA ASN A 329 4.68 11.37 9.70
C ASN A 329 5.03 11.93 11.10
N THR A 330 6.31 12.11 11.40
CA THR A 330 6.74 12.86 12.60
C THR A 330 6.31 14.33 12.49
N ASP A 331 6.47 15.09 13.57
CA ASP A 331 6.20 16.53 13.52
C ASP A 331 7.16 17.24 12.56
N ALA A 332 8.42 16.83 12.53
CA ALA A 332 9.43 17.34 11.57
C ALA A 332 9.04 17.01 10.12
N ASP A 333 8.57 15.78 9.85
CA ASP A 333 8.09 15.41 8.52
C ASP A 333 6.90 16.26 8.07
N ARG A 334 5.98 16.58 8.99
CA ARG A 334 4.82 17.44 8.68
C ARG A 334 5.24 18.87 8.36
N GLU A 335 6.21 19.42 9.10
CA GLU A 335 6.77 20.75 8.81
C GLU A 335 7.47 20.76 7.46
N GLY A 336 8.36 19.79 7.19
CA GLY A 336 9.03 19.64 5.90
C GLY A 336 8.05 19.48 4.73
N LEU A 337 6.99 18.64 4.93
CA LEU A 337 5.96 18.47 3.92
C LEU A 337 5.21 19.77 3.59
N LEU A 338 4.94 20.63 4.58
CA LEU A 338 4.33 21.94 4.33
C LEU A 338 5.22 22.82 3.45
N ALA A 339 6.53 22.84 3.70
CA ALA A 339 7.49 23.58 2.87
C ALA A 339 7.51 23.03 1.43
N TYR A 340 7.55 21.69 1.26
CA TYR A 340 7.44 21.09 -0.08
C TYR A 340 6.13 21.38 -0.80
N ARG A 341 5.02 21.47 -0.08
CA ARG A 341 3.74 21.89 -0.67
C ARG A 341 3.77 23.31 -1.19
N ASP A 342 4.46 24.20 -0.50
CA ASP A 342 4.61 25.60 -0.98
C ASP A 342 5.53 25.68 -2.19
N LEU A 343 6.61 24.90 -2.23
CA LEU A 343 7.45 24.76 -3.43
C LEU A 343 6.64 24.17 -4.61
N ALA A 344 5.86 23.12 -4.37
CA ALA A 344 5.05 22.48 -5.40
C ALA A 344 3.99 23.42 -6.03
N LYS A 345 3.44 24.36 -5.26
CA LYS A 345 2.51 25.37 -5.80
C LYS A 345 3.19 26.33 -6.77
N ALA A 346 4.49 26.51 -6.67
CA ALA A 346 5.24 27.40 -7.55
C ALA A 346 5.74 26.71 -8.84
N GLU A 347 5.65 25.38 -8.91
CA GLU A 347 6.07 24.61 -10.09
C GLU A 347 5.06 24.74 -11.24
N PRO A 348 5.44 25.32 -12.38
CA PRO A 348 4.52 25.46 -13.50
C PRO A 348 4.30 24.11 -14.20
N ASN A 349 3.04 23.82 -14.51
CA ASN A 349 2.63 22.64 -15.27
C ASN A 349 2.98 21.28 -14.62
N VAL A 350 3.23 21.23 -13.32
CA VAL A 350 3.51 19.98 -12.61
C VAL A 350 2.41 19.68 -11.59
N LEU A 351 1.88 18.47 -11.65
CA LEU A 351 0.94 17.93 -10.65
C LEU A 351 1.63 16.83 -9.87
N PHE A 352 1.54 16.88 -8.55
CA PHE A 352 2.06 15.85 -7.65
C PHE A 352 0.93 14.92 -7.24
N GLY A 353 1.14 13.61 -7.34
CA GLY A 353 0.11 12.64 -7.03
C GLY A 353 0.67 11.27 -6.60
N GLY A 354 -0.23 10.38 -6.21
CA GLY A 354 0.15 9.07 -5.70
C GLY A 354 0.74 9.10 -4.29
N ARG A 355 1.07 7.94 -3.78
CA ARG A 355 1.51 7.76 -2.39
C ARG A 355 2.79 8.53 -2.05
N LEU A 356 3.78 8.46 -2.93
CA LEU A 356 5.07 9.11 -2.70
C LEU A 356 5.02 10.61 -2.99
N GLY A 357 4.36 11.02 -4.08
CA GLY A 357 4.23 12.44 -4.47
C GLY A 357 3.36 13.26 -3.52
N THR A 358 2.53 12.62 -2.69
CA THR A 358 1.70 13.31 -1.68
C THR A 358 2.14 13.04 -0.24
N TYR A 359 3.15 12.18 -0.03
CA TYR A 359 3.60 11.73 1.28
C TYR A 359 2.43 11.22 2.15
N LYS A 360 1.55 10.39 1.54
CA LYS A 360 0.37 9.82 2.22
C LYS A 360 0.37 8.30 2.12
N TYR A 361 -0.18 7.65 3.13
CA TYR A 361 -0.56 6.26 3.01
C TYR A 361 -1.81 6.16 2.12
N LEU A 362 -1.70 5.47 1.01
CA LEU A 362 -2.81 5.21 0.09
C LEU A 362 -2.87 3.72 -0.22
N ASP A 363 -4.02 3.11 0.02
CA ASP A 363 -4.34 1.80 -0.52
C ASP A 363 -4.49 1.88 -2.05
N MET A 364 -4.42 0.75 -2.75
CA MET A 364 -4.50 0.73 -4.22
C MET A 364 -5.76 1.42 -4.75
N HIS A 365 -6.91 1.14 -4.15
CA HIS A 365 -8.17 1.75 -4.54
C HIS A 365 -8.21 3.27 -4.29
N MET A 366 -7.54 3.73 -3.23
CA MET A 366 -7.41 5.16 -2.93
C MET A 366 -6.51 5.86 -3.96
N ALA A 367 -5.40 5.22 -4.34
CA ALA A 367 -4.51 5.76 -5.38
C ALA A 367 -5.24 5.88 -6.72
N ILE A 368 -6.01 4.87 -7.12
CA ILE A 368 -6.83 4.90 -8.35
C ILE A 368 -7.91 5.99 -8.25
N GLY A 369 -8.66 6.05 -7.13
CA GLY A 369 -9.71 7.05 -6.92
C GLY A 369 -9.18 8.48 -6.95
N SER A 370 -8.01 8.72 -6.35
CA SER A 370 -7.33 10.01 -6.36
C SER A 370 -6.87 10.39 -7.78
N ALA A 371 -6.34 9.44 -8.55
CA ALA A 371 -5.98 9.65 -9.95
C ALA A 371 -7.20 10.01 -10.82
N LEU A 372 -8.32 9.28 -10.67
CA LEU A 372 -9.56 9.60 -11.36
C LEU A 372 -10.07 11.00 -11.01
N SER A 373 -9.95 11.39 -9.74
CA SER A 373 -10.32 12.74 -9.29
C SER A 373 -9.42 13.83 -9.88
N MET A 374 -8.09 13.60 -9.90
CA MET A 374 -7.13 14.52 -10.53
C MET A 374 -7.41 14.67 -12.02
N PHE A 375 -7.68 13.57 -12.71
CA PHE A 375 -8.04 13.61 -14.12
C PHE A 375 -9.27 14.48 -14.37
N ASP A 376 -10.37 14.24 -13.64
CA ASP A 376 -11.63 14.99 -13.85
C ASP A 376 -11.53 16.46 -13.48
N ASN A 377 -10.81 16.80 -12.41
CA ASN A 377 -10.84 18.14 -11.85
C ASN A 377 -9.68 19.02 -12.32
N LYS A 378 -8.61 18.44 -12.87
CA LYS A 378 -7.41 19.18 -13.30
C LYS A 378 -7.09 18.97 -14.78
N LEU A 379 -6.82 17.72 -15.18
CA LEU A 379 -6.33 17.43 -16.53
C LEU A 379 -7.40 17.58 -17.61
N LYS A 380 -8.60 17.07 -17.38
CA LYS A 380 -9.69 17.17 -18.36
C LYS A 380 -10.10 18.63 -18.62
N PRO A 381 -10.31 19.50 -17.63
CA PRO A 381 -10.56 20.93 -17.87
C PRO A 381 -9.38 21.63 -18.57
N HIS A 382 -8.14 21.28 -18.23
CA HIS A 382 -6.97 21.85 -18.87
C HIS A 382 -6.93 21.55 -20.37
N PHE A 383 -6.99 20.28 -20.76
CA PHE A 383 -6.83 19.87 -22.15
C PHE A 383 -8.09 20.07 -23.02
N ALA A 384 -9.29 19.93 -22.44
CA ALA A 384 -10.54 20.03 -23.20
C ALA A 384 -11.11 21.46 -23.23
N GLU A 385 -10.86 22.26 -22.19
CA GLU A 385 -11.51 23.58 -22.02
C GLU A 385 -10.50 24.74 -22.00
N GLY A 386 -9.19 24.45 -22.01
CA GLY A 386 -8.13 25.46 -21.97
C GLY A 386 -7.95 26.13 -20.60
N VAL A 387 -8.45 25.52 -19.54
CA VAL A 387 -8.25 26.00 -18.17
C VAL A 387 -6.77 25.90 -17.80
N ALA A 388 -6.21 26.94 -17.18
CA ALA A 388 -4.81 26.89 -16.75
C ALA A 388 -4.60 25.71 -15.80
N LEU A 389 -3.52 24.96 -16.01
CA LEU A 389 -3.12 23.90 -15.09
C LEU A 389 -2.48 24.56 -13.87
N GLU A 390 -3.32 24.88 -12.89
CA GLU A 390 -2.77 25.29 -11.60
C GLU A 390 -2.10 24.08 -10.96
N SER A 391 -0.82 24.20 -10.61
CA SER A 391 -0.13 23.27 -9.74
C SER A 391 -0.90 23.24 -8.42
N GLY A 392 -1.87 22.36 -8.35
CA GLY A 392 -2.56 22.07 -7.09
C GLY A 392 -1.57 21.37 -6.22
N GLY A 393 -1.21 21.95 -5.08
CA GLY A 393 -0.24 21.37 -4.16
C GLY A 393 -0.40 19.88 -3.94
N VAL A 394 0.49 19.30 -3.16
CA VAL A 394 0.56 17.87 -2.77
C VAL A 394 -0.74 17.32 -2.11
N ASP A 395 -1.91 17.92 -2.37
CA ASP A 395 -3.19 17.68 -1.71
C ASP A 395 -4.26 16.94 -2.55
N ALA A 396 -3.86 16.11 -3.48
CA ALA A 396 -4.84 15.30 -4.19
C ALA A 396 -5.40 14.17 -3.32
#